data_4efbfbbe21190f8b17c7a35e90a9a2a0
#
_entry.id   4efbfbbe21190f8b17c7a35e90a9a2a0
#
_cell.length_a   1.000
_cell.length_b   1.000
_cell.length_c   1.000
_cell.angle_alpha   90.00
_cell.angle_beta   90.00
_cell.angle_gamma   90.00
#
_symmetry.space_group_name_H-M   'P 1'
#
loop_
_entity.id
_entity.type
_entity.pdbx_description
1 polymer ?
#
loop_
_entity_poly.entity_id
_entity_poly.type
_entity_poly.pdbx_seq_one_letter_code
_entity_poly.pdbx_strand_id
1 'polypeptide(L)'
;MVLQELIKRESAGKRIRLAVSGAGWMGSGFVTQVSRMKGMEVVLLADEDVGAARAVLESVGVPRDYIVEAASLSGAQDALRRGRRVVTGSYQLAAQCRDIDIVVDVTPSAAVGAETAWSCIECQKDVVLVNIEA
;
A
#
# COMPACT_ATOMS: atom_id res chain seq x y z
N MET A 1 -6.61 20.39 12.20
CA MET A 1 -5.23 20.00 11.87
C MET A 1 -5.16 18.53 11.46
N VAL A 2 -4.15 18.19 10.68
CA VAL A 2 -4.00 16.82 10.12
C VAL A 2 -3.92 15.78 11.22
N LEU A 3 -3.13 16.00 12.25
CA LEU A 3 -2.97 15.04 13.34
C LEU A 3 -4.30 14.75 14.05
N GLN A 4 -5.10 15.78 14.30
CA GLN A 4 -6.40 15.61 14.94
C GLN A 4 -7.35 14.79 14.07
N GLU A 5 -7.32 15.00 12.77
CA GLU A 5 -8.13 14.22 11.83
C GLU A 5 -7.71 12.75 11.81
N LEU A 6 -6.40 12.48 11.84
CA LEU A 6 -5.89 11.11 11.90
C LEU A 6 -6.31 10.42 13.21
N ILE A 7 -6.27 11.12 14.33
CA ILE A 7 -6.72 10.59 15.61
C ILE A 7 -8.22 10.24 15.56
N LYS A 8 -9.04 11.09 14.94
CA LYS A 8 -10.47 10.82 14.75
C LYS A 8 -10.70 9.57 13.93
N ARG A 9 -9.95 9.42 12.83
CA ARG A 9 -10.05 8.25 11.97
C ARG A 9 -9.65 6.97 12.70
N GLU A 10 -8.62 7.03 13.50
CA GLU A 10 -8.19 5.90 14.32
C GLU A 10 -9.29 5.48 15.29
N SER A 11 -9.87 6.44 16.01
CA SER A 11 -10.93 6.18 16.98
C SER A 11 -12.21 5.66 16.33
N ALA A 12 -12.50 6.09 15.10
CA ALA A 12 -13.69 5.67 14.37
C ALA A 12 -13.50 4.35 13.62
N GLY A 13 -12.29 3.78 13.63
CA GLY A 13 -11.97 2.59 12.83
C GLY A 13 -11.94 2.86 11.33
N LYS A 14 -11.78 4.12 10.93
CA LYS A 14 -11.79 4.55 9.51
C LYS A 14 -10.41 5.07 9.10
N ARG A 15 -9.40 4.24 9.23
CA ARG A 15 -8.03 4.59 8.82
C ARG A 15 -7.95 4.86 7.34
N ILE A 16 -7.03 5.75 6.97
CA ILE A 16 -6.67 5.94 5.56
C ILE A 16 -5.92 4.69 5.11
N ARG A 17 -6.36 4.09 4.02
CA ARG A 17 -5.84 2.82 3.54
C ARG A 17 -4.86 3.06 2.40
N LEU A 18 -3.62 2.66 2.60
CA LEU A 18 -2.52 2.93 1.67
C LEU A 18 -2.10 1.66 0.95
N ALA A 19 -1.75 1.83 -0.33
CA ALA A 19 -0.96 0.85 -1.06
C ALA A 19 0.43 1.44 -1.27
N VAL A 20 1.46 0.63 -1.11
CA VAL A 20 2.84 1.04 -1.32
C VAL A 20 3.44 0.20 -2.43
N SER A 21 4.04 0.84 -3.41
CA SER A 21 4.83 0.19 -4.46
C SER A 21 6.31 0.30 -4.12
N GLY A 22 6.93 -0.85 -3.89
CA GLY A 22 8.34 -0.93 -3.50
C GLY A 22 8.53 -1.38 -2.06
N ALA A 23 9.22 -2.52 -1.89
CA ALA A 23 9.51 -3.10 -0.57
C ALA A 23 11.01 -3.08 -0.26
N GLY A 24 11.76 -2.23 -0.94
CA GLY A 24 13.17 -2.02 -0.69
C GLY A 24 13.40 -1.17 0.56
N TRP A 25 14.57 -0.56 0.64
CA TRP A 25 14.95 0.22 1.82
C TRP A 25 13.96 1.35 2.13
N MET A 26 13.61 2.16 1.13
CA MET A 26 12.65 3.25 1.31
C MET A 26 11.25 2.72 1.64
N GLY A 27 10.80 1.71 0.92
CA GLY A 27 9.47 1.13 1.14
C GLY A 27 9.32 0.51 2.52
N SER A 28 10.32 -0.24 2.98
CA SER A 28 10.27 -0.83 4.30
C SER A 28 10.29 0.23 5.41
N GLY A 29 11.06 1.30 5.23
CA GLY A 29 11.08 2.42 6.16
C GLY A 29 9.74 3.14 6.22
N PHE A 30 9.12 3.35 5.07
CA PHE A 30 7.79 3.98 4.99
C PHE A 30 6.74 3.13 5.69
N VAL A 31 6.70 1.82 5.41
CA VAL A 31 5.75 0.90 6.03
C VAL A 31 5.94 0.88 7.56
N THR A 32 7.19 0.84 8.00
CA THR A 32 7.52 0.88 9.43
C THR A 32 6.99 2.14 10.09
N GLN A 33 7.20 3.30 9.46
CA GLN A 33 6.73 4.57 9.98
C GLN A 33 5.21 4.62 10.07
N VAL A 34 4.51 4.22 9.01
CA VAL A 34 3.05 4.21 8.99
C VAL A 34 2.48 3.26 10.06
N SER A 35 3.14 2.14 10.32
CA SER A 35 2.68 1.19 11.34
C SER A 35 2.64 1.79 12.75
N ARG A 36 3.40 2.86 12.97
CA ARG A 36 3.46 3.57 14.25
C ARG A 36 2.57 4.80 14.30
N MET A 37 1.94 5.16 13.18
CA MET A 37 1.07 6.33 13.09
C MET A 37 -0.38 5.93 13.33
N LYS A 38 -1.16 6.89 13.83
CA LYS A 38 -2.61 6.71 13.97
C LYS A 38 -3.33 7.17 12.72
N GLY A 39 -4.43 6.50 12.40
CA GLY A 39 -5.31 6.90 11.33
C GLY A 39 -4.90 6.46 9.93
N MET A 40 -3.81 5.71 9.79
CA MET A 40 -3.30 5.23 8.52
C MET A 40 -2.87 3.77 8.64
N GLU A 41 -3.02 3.02 7.56
CA GLU A 41 -2.52 1.64 7.51
C GLU A 41 -2.12 1.28 6.09
N VAL A 42 -1.06 0.50 5.95
CA VAL A 42 -0.66 -0.07 4.66
C VAL A 42 -1.38 -1.40 4.49
N VAL A 43 -2.27 -1.47 3.51
CA VAL A 43 -3.08 -2.67 3.28
C VAL A 43 -2.61 -3.49 2.09
N LEU A 44 -1.83 -2.89 1.19
CA LEU A 44 -1.25 -3.58 0.04
C LEU A 44 0.18 -3.13 -0.16
N LEU A 45 1.07 -4.08 -0.37
CA LEU A 45 2.47 -3.81 -0.66
C LEU A 45 2.86 -4.58 -1.93
N ALA A 46 3.25 -3.83 -2.95
CA ALA A 46 3.62 -4.37 -4.25
C ALA A 46 5.13 -4.30 -4.44
N ASP A 47 5.71 -5.39 -4.90
CA ASP A 47 7.13 -5.48 -5.25
C ASP A 47 7.33 -6.69 -6.15
N GLU A 48 8.26 -6.62 -7.08
CA GLU A 48 8.62 -7.76 -7.91
C GLU A 48 9.03 -8.97 -7.05
N ASP A 49 9.71 -8.69 -5.94
CA ASP A 49 10.03 -9.70 -4.95
C ASP A 49 8.91 -9.73 -3.89
N VAL A 50 7.94 -10.60 -4.13
CA VAL A 50 6.78 -10.76 -3.23
C VAL A 50 7.23 -11.25 -1.85
N GLY A 51 8.28 -12.06 -1.79
CA GLY A 51 8.84 -12.51 -0.52
C GLY A 51 9.38 -11.36 0.33
N ALA A 52 10.03 -10.38 -0.33
CA ALA A 52 10.48 -9.17 0.37
C ALA A 52 9.32 -8.35 0.89
N ALA A 53 8.24 -8.21 0.10
CA ALA A 53 7.04 -7.50 0.54
C ALA A 53 6.42 -8.19 1.76
N ARG A 54 6.30 -9.50 1.73
CA ARG A 54 5.79 -10.28 2.86
C ARG A 54 6.64 -10.07 4.12
N ALA A 55 7.95 -10.13 3.97
CA ALA A 55 8.87 -9.94 5.09
C ALA A 55 8.72 -8.55 5.74
N VAL A 56 8.50 -7.51 4.93
CA VAL A 56 8.27 -6.16 5.44
C VAL A 56 7.00 -6.10 6.28
N LEU A 57 5.90 -6.66 5.81
CA LEU A 57 4.65 -6.68 6.58
C LEU A 57 4.80 -7.49 7.87
N GLU A 58 5.45 -8.63 7.81
CA GLU A 58 5.71 -9.43 9.02
C GLU A 58 6.55 -8.64 10.03
N SER A 59 7.52 -7.87 9.57
CA SER A 59 8.41 -7.09 10.43
C SER A 59 7.69 -6.01 11.23
N VAL A 60 6.55 -5.54 10.76
CA VAL A 60 5.75 -4.54 11.47
C VAL A 60 4.58 -5.17 12.25
N GLY A 61 4.58 -6.48 12.40
CA GLY A 61 3.65 -7.18 13.27
C GLY A 61 2.41 -7.73 12.60
N VAL A 62 2.32 -7.71 11.27
CA VAL A 62 1.19 -8.35 10.59
C VAL A 62 1.36 -9.86 10.66
N PRO A 63 0.39 -10.59 11.26
CA PRO A 63 0.49 -12.05 11.33
C PRO A 63 0.55 -12.67 9.93
N ARG A 64 1.34 -13.70 9.78
CA ARG A 64 1.52 -14.39 8.48
C ARG A 64 0.19 -14.82 7.88
N ASP A 65 -0.74 -15.31 8.71
CA ASP A 65 -2.04 -15.78 8.25
C ASP A 65 -2.92 -14.66 7.69
N TYR A 66 -2.59 -13.40 7.98
CA TYR A 66 -3.33 -12.24 7.49
C TYR A 66 -2.75 -11.67 6.20
N ILE A 67 -1.64 -12.22 5.72
CA ILE A 67 -0.99 -11.76 4.49
C ILE A 67 -1.38 -12.69 3.36
N VAL A 68 -2.00 -12.14 2.33
CA VAL A 68 -2.47 -12.87 1.15
C VAL A 68 -1.70 -12.39 -0.07
N GLU A 69 -1.10 -13.32 -0.79
CA GLU A 69 -0.52 -13.00 -2.09
C GLU A 69 -1.64 -13.01 -3.14
N ALA A 70 -1.79 -11.92 -3.89
CA ALA A 70 -2.81 -11.81 -4.92
C ALA A 70 -2.19 -11.43 -6.25
N ALA A 71 -2.63 -12.07 -7.32
CA ALA A 71 -2.21 -11.78 -8.68
C ALA A 71 -3.35 -11.21 -9.52
N SER A 72 -4.56 -11.16 -8.97
CA SER A 72 -5.74 -10.66 -9.65
C SER A 72 -6.44 -9.60 -8.82
N LEU A 73 -7.17 -8.71 -9.51
CA LEU A 73 -7.94 -7.66 -8.86
C LEU A 73 -9.01 -8.24 -7.93
N SER A 74 -9.73 -9.27 -8.37
CA SER A 74 -10.78 -9.87 -7.56
C SER A 74 -10.21 -10.51 -6.29
N GLY A 75 -9.07 -11.19 -6.39
CA GLY A 75 -8.39 -11.79 -5.25
C GLY A 75 -7.91 -10.75 -4.25
N ALA A 76 -7.33 -9.66 -4.76
CA ALA A 76 -6.87 -8.56 -3.90
C ALA A 76 -8.04 -7.90 -3.18
N GLN A 77 -9.10 -7.56 -3.91
CA GLN A 77 -10.26 -6.90 -3.32
C GLN A 77 -10.98 -7.79 -2.29
N ASP A 78 -11.07 -9.09 -2.57
CA ASP A 78 -11.66 -10.04 -1.63
C ASP A 78 -10.84 -10.09 -0.33
N ALA A 79 -9.53 -10.19 -0.43
CA ALA A 79 -8.64 -10.20 0.73
C ALA A 79 -8.78 -8.92 1.56
N LEU A 80 -8.80 -7.76 0.90
CA LEU A 80 -8.93 -6.48 1.59
C LEU A 80 -10.28 -6.36 2.32
N ARG A 81 -11.36 -6.84 1.70
CA ARG A 81 -12.68 -6.84 2.35
C ARG A 81 -12.73 -7.70 3.60
N ARG A 82 -11.92 -8.78 3.64
CA ARG A 82 -11.82 -9.65 4.80
C ARG A 82 -10.89 -9.13 5.89
N GLY A 83 -10.35 -7.93 5.72
CA GLY A 83 -9.40 -7.36 6.67
C GLY A 83 -8.00 -7.92 6.56
N ARG A 84 -7.68 -8.58 5.45
CA ARG A 84 -6.34 -9.11 5.22
C ARG A 84 -5.44 -8.06 4.62
N ARG A 85 -4.14 -8.31 4.64
CA ARG A 85 -3.13 -7.52 3.95
C ARG A 85 -2.73 -8.24 2.68
N VAL A 86 -2.50 -7.47 1.59
CA VAL A 86 -2.17 -8.04 0.29
C VAL A 86 -0.72 -7.76 -0.05
N VAL A 87 -0.02 -8.77 -0.54
CA VAL A 87 1.27 -8.61 -1.23
C VAL A 87 1.09 -9.06 -2.66
N THR A 88 1.73 -8.37 -3.58
CA THR A 88 1.56 -8.65 -5.02
C THR A 88 2.78 -8.22 -5.81
N GLY A 89 3.04 -8.93 -6.91
CA GLY A 89 4.02 -8.53 -7.90
C GLY A 89 3.46 -7.57 -8.95
N SER A 90 2.16 -7.27 -8.89
CA SER A 90 1.50 -6.39 -9.86
C SER A 90 1.27 -5.01 -9.28
N TYR A 91 2.02 -4.03 -9.76
CA TYR A 91 1.89 -2.64 -9.32
C TYR A 91 0.52 -2.03 -9.67
N GLN A 92 -0.11 -2.52 -10.74
CA GLN A 92 -1.39 -2.00 -11.19
C GLN A 92 -2.53 -2.26 -10.20
N LEU A 93 -2.45 -3.33 -9.43
CA LEU A 93 -3.48 -3.64 -8.43
C LEU A 93 -3.64 -2.55 -7.39
N ALA A 94 -2.56 -1.85 -7.06
CA ALA A 94 -2.59 -0.74 -6.10
C ALA A 94 -3.58 0.35 -6.53
N ALA A 95 -3.58 0.73 -7.81
CA ALA A 95 -4.48 1.75 -8.32
C ALA A 95 -5.91 1.23 -8.52
N GLN A 96 -6.06 -0.05 -8.83
CA GLN A 96 -7.35 -0.63 -9.22
C GLN A 96 -8.23 -1.03 -8.03
N CYS A 97 -7.65 -1.32 -6.87
CA CYS A 97 -8.43 -1.76 -5.71
C CYS A 97 -9.24 -0.62 -5.11
N ARG A 98 -10.56 -0.83 -4.97
CA ARG A 98 -11.49 0.18 -4.45
C ARG A 98 -11.19 0.57 -3.01
N ASP A 99 -10.74 -0.38 -2.21
CA ASP A 99 -10.55 -0.18 -0.78
C ASP A 99 -9.24 0.52 -0.43
N ILE A 100 -8.50 0.99 -1.44
CA ILE A 100 -7.28 1.75 -1.26
C ILE A 100 -7.57 3.21 -1.53
N ASP A 101 -7.20 4.07 -0.59
CA ASP A 101 -7.43 5.51 -0.68
C ASP A 101 -6.28 6.23 -1.40
N ILE A 102 -5.05 5.87 -1.08
CA ILE A 102 -3.86 6.54 -1.59
C ILE A 102 -2.82 5.49 -1.98
N VAL A 103 -2.19 5.71 -3.13
CA VAL A 103 -1.06 4.89 -3.57
C VAL A 103 0.22 5.68 -3.38
N VAL A 104 1.23 5.05 -2.78
CA VAL A 104 2.54 5.67 -2.57
C VAL A 104 3.58 4.86 -3.35
N ASP A 105 4.26 5.50 -4.30
CA ASP A 105 5.31 4.86 -5.08
C ASP A 105 6.69 5.24 -4.53
N VAL A 106 7.41 4.26 -4.04
CA VAL A 106 8.78 4.40 -3.55
C VAL A 106 9.75 3.50 -4.32
N THR A 107 9.35 3.08 -5.53
CA THR A 107 10.24 2.28 -6.38
C THR A 107 11.32 3.16 -7.00
N PRO A 108 12.49 2.60 -7.36
CA PRO A 108 13.51 3.36 -8.08
C PRO A 108 13.30 3.37 -9.61
N SER A 109 12.16 2.87 -10.09
CA SER A 109 11.88 2.73 -11.51
C SER A 109 11.03 3.88 -12.03
N ALA A 110 11.57 4.65 -12.98
CA ALA A 110 10.83 5.71 -13.66
C ALA A 110 9.60 5.15 -14.38
N ALA A 111 9.73 3.99 -15.01
CA ALA A 111 8.62 3.35 -15.71
C ALA A 111 7.49 2.96 -14.76
N VAL A 112 7.80 2.33 -13.63
CA VAL A 112 6.80 1.95 -12.63
C VAL A 112 6.12 3.20 -12.05
N GLY A 113 6.88 4.24 -11.75
CA GLY A 113 6.33 5.49 -11.24
C GLY A 113 5.37 6.14 -12.21
N ALA A 114 5.73 6.20 -13.49
CA ALA A 114 4.88 6.79 -14.53
C ALA A 114 3.60 5.97 -14.72
N GLU A 115 3.70 4.65 -14.79
CA GLU A 115 2.54 3.77 -14.93
C GLU A 115 1.62 3.86 -13.71
N THR A 116 2.19 3.91 -12.52
CA THR A 116 1.43 4.05 -11.28
C THR A 116 0.66 5.36 -11.27
N ALA A 117 1.31 6.47 -11.58
CA ALA A 117 0.66 7.77 -11.64
C ALA A 117 -0.47 7.78 -12.65
N TRP A 118 -0.22 7.25 -13.84
CA TRP A 118 -1.24 7.19 -14.89
C TRP A 118 -2.45 6.35 -14.46
N SER A 119 -2.20 5.16 -13.91
CA SER A 119 -3.28 4.28 -13.45
C SER A 119 -4.10 4.93 -12.33
N CYS A 120 -3.44 5.64 -11.42
CA CYS A 120 -4.15 6.36 -10.36
C CYS A 120 -5.03 7.48 -10.91
N ILE A 121 -4.55 8.21 -11.91
CA ILE A 121 -5.35 9.24 -12.58
C ILE A 121 -6.58 8.60 -13.23
N GLU A 122 -6.40 7.51 -13.96
CA GLU A 122 -7.50 6.81 -14.60
C GLU A 122 -8.53 6.27 -13.60
N CYS A 123 -8.07 5.81 -12.45
CA CYS A 123 -8.93 5.26 -11.40
C CYS A 123 -9.40 6.32 -10.40
N GLN A 124 -9.11 7.59 -10.64
CA GLN A 124 -9.47 8.71 -9.77
C GLN A 124 -8.97 8.51 -8.34
N LYS A 125 -7.73 8.04 -8.20
CA LYS A 125 -7.12 7.72 -6.93
C LYS A 125 -5.96 8.66 -6.66
N ASP A 126 -5.79 9.08 -5.41
CA ASP A 126 -4.67 9.92 -5.01
C ASP A 126 -3.37 9.14 -5.07
N VAL A 127 -2.31 9.79 -5.49
CA VAL A 127 -0.98 9.18 -5.58
C VAL A 127 0.07 10.12 -5.00
N VAL A 128 1.01 9.53 -4.27
CA VAL A 128 2.20 10.23 -3.77
C VAL A 128 3.41 9.58 -4.42
N LEU A 129 4.18 10.36 -5.15
CA LEU A 129 5.40 9.87 -5.80
C LEU A 129 6.61 10.30 -4.98
N VAL A 130 7.26 9.33 -4.37
CA VAL A 130 8.57 9.52 -3.73
C VAL A 130 9.67 9.19 -4.74
N ASN A 131 9.30 8.65 -5.87
CA ASN A 131 10.16 8.25 -6.97
C ASN A 131 10.63 9.49 -7.76
N ILE A 132 11.82 9.95 -7.49
CA ILE A 132 12.40 11.14 -8.14
C ILE A 132 12.80 10.88 -9.59
N GLU A 133 12.78 9.62 -10.02
CA GLU A 133 13.10 9.23 -11.38
C GLU A 133 11.89 9.33 -12.33
N ALA A 134 10.72 9.39 -11.76
CA ALA A 134 9.48 9.44 -12.54
C ALA A 134 9.16 10.91 -13.02
#